data_e84fc5c362a3bac69de5b542cd321bf8
#
_entry.id   e84fc5c362a3bac69de5b542cd321bf8
#
_cell.length_a   1.000
_cell.length_b   1.000
_cell.length_c   1.000
_cell.angle_alpha   90.00
_cell.angle_beta   90.00
_cell.angle_gamma   90.00
#
_symmetry.space_group_name_H-M   'P 1'
#
loop_
_entity.id
_entity.type
_entity.pdbx_description
1 polymer ?
#
loop_
_entity_poly.entity_id
_entity_poly.type
_entity_poly.pdbx_seq_one_letter_code
_entity_poly.pdbx_strand_id
1 'polypeptide(L)'
;YCPNTGSLRGMLNEKAKVLVTKVDNPKAKLKYRLEAIKHNGVFVGINTSLPNGIIYEAIKGKKILNHLQGEIKKEVKYGKNSRVDIFIDNPKGKNCFIEVKSVTLSRLKGLSEFPDSKTTRGSKHLIELGEMSKQGNDCYLIYLIQRKDVEIFSIAKDIDEEYYENS
;
A
#
# COMPACT_ATOMS: atom_id res chain seq x y z
N TYR A 1 11.59 -0.40 16.65
CA TYR A 1 11.03 -1.35 15.70
C TYR A 1 10.62 -0.64 14.41
N CYS A 2 11.13 -1.10 13.28
CA CYS A 2 10.72 -0.61 11.96
C CYS A 2 9.83 -1.69 11.31
N PRO A 3 8.55 -1.41 11.04
CA PRO A 3 7.65 -2.39 10.42
C PRO A 3 7.83 -2.53 8.90
N ASN A 4 8.64 -1.66 8.29
CA ASN A 4 8.87 -1.68 6.85
C ASN A 4 10.00 -2.65 6.50
N THR A 5 9.73 -3.58 5.58
CA THR A 5 10.69 -4.54 5.01
C THR A 5 11.15 -4.14 3.61
N GLY A 6 10.65 -3.03 3.04
CA GLY A 6 11.08 -2.46 1.77
C GLY A 6 12.44 -1.80 1.86
N SER A 7 12.95 -1.37 0.72
CA SER A 7 14.31 -0.83 0.61
C SER A 7 14.48 0.54 1.28
N LEU A 8 13.38 1.29 1.50
CA LEU A 8 13.40 2.68 1.98
C LEU A 8 14.38 3.55 1.18
N ARG A 9 14.51 3.28 -0.11
CA ARG A 9 15.50 3.86 -1.01
C ARG A 9 15.50 5.39 -0.94
N GLY A 10 16.67 5.97 -0.71
CA GLY A 10 16.88 7.42 -0.59
C GLY A 10 16.54 8.02 0.78
N MET A 11 15.93 7.28 1.70
CA MET A 11 15.48 7.80 3.01
C MET A 11 16.37 7.39 4.18
N LEU A 12 17.37 6.52 3.97
CA LEU A 12 18.28 6.03 5.02
C LEU A 12 19.44 7.00 5.22
N ASN A 13 19.16 8.20 5.73
CA ASN A 13 20.17 9.20 6.04
C ASN A 13 20.50 9.16 7.54
N GLU A 14 21.81 9.22 7.87
CA GLU A 14 22.25 9.39 9.25
C GLU A 14 21.60 10.64 9.88
N LYS A 15 21.20 10.53 11.15
CA LYS A 15 20.54 11.60 11.93
C LYS A 15 19.22 12.13 11.33
N ALA A 16 18.58 11.36 10.44
CA ALA A 16 17.26 11.73 9.96
C ALA A 16 16.27 11.90 11.14
N LYS A 17 15.47 12.95 11.11
CA LYS A 17 14.38 13.14 12.07
C LYS A 17 13.29 12.11 11.78
N VAL A 18 12.78 11.48 12.84
CA VAL A 18 11.77 10.42 12.73
C VAL A 18 10.57 10.70 13.65
N LEU A 19 9.43 10.15 13.29
CA LEU A 19 8.27 10.04 14.16
C LEU A 19 8.18 8.59 14.66
N VAL A 20 7.98 8.46 15.97
CA VAL A 20 7.83 7.17 16.62
C VAL A 20 6.61 7.17 17.53
N THR A 21 5.95 6.01 17.64
CA THR A 21 4.89 5.76 18.61
C THR A 21 5.41 4.83 19.70
N LYS A 22 5.09 5.14 20.96
CA LYS A 22 5.35 4.23 22.07
C LYS A 22 4.45 3.00 21.96
N VAL A 23 5.01 1.82 22.14
CA VAL A 23 4.29 0.56 22.10
C VAL A 23 3.75 0.23 23.48
N ASP A 24 2.42 0.18 23.62
CA ASP A 24 1.73 -0.13 24.89
C ASP A 24 1.64 -1.64 25.17
N ASN A 25 2.68 -2.37 24.86
CA ASN A 25 2.78 -3.78 25.22
C ASN A 25 3.96 -3.98 26.17
N PRO A 26 3.71 -4.30 27.46
CA PRO A 26 4.77 -4.53 28.46
C PRO A 26 5.77 -5.62 28.04
N LYS A 27 5.32 -6.61 27.27
CA LYS A 27 6.14 -7.72 26.77
C LYS A 27 6.89 -7.40 25.50
N ALA A 28 6.67 -6.22 24.88
CA ALA A 28 7.36 -5.85 23.66
C ALA A 28 8.86 -5.64 23.92
N LYS A 29 9.70 -6.33 23.16
CA LYS A 29 11.16 -6.20 23.21
C LYS A 29 11.62 -4.77 22.87
N LEU A 30 10.98 -4.14 21.90
CA LEU A 30 11.26 -2.77 21.48
C LEU A 30 10.07 -1.88 21.85
N LYS A 31 10.36 -0.79 22.56
CA LYS A 31 9.35 0.09 23.17
C LYS A 31 8.82 1.17 22.23
N TYR A 32 9.45 1.36 21.08
CA TYR A 32 9.03 2.36 20.08
C TYR A 32 8.91 1.73 18.70
N ARG A 33 7.89 2.17 17.96
CA ARG A 33 7.66 1.82 16.57
C ARG A 33 7.90 3.06 15.70
N LEU A 34 8.64 2.88 14.62
CA LEU A 34 8.92 3.92 13.65
C LEU A 34 7.71 4.09 12.73
N GLU A 35 7.19 5.32 12.65
CA GLU A 35 6.01 5.64 11.85
C GLU A 35 6.37 6.40 10.57
N ALA A 36 7.29 7.37 10.66
CA ALA A 36 7.69 8.18 9.52
C ALA A 36 9.13 8.65 9.64
N ILE A 37 9.75 8.95 8.50
CA ILE A 37 11.10 9.51 8.37
C ILE A 37 10.98 10.88 7.69
N LYS A 38 11.68 11.90 8.19
CA LYS A 38 11.76 13.20 7.53
C LYS A 38 12.76 13.14 6.38
N HIS A 39 12.25 13.35 5.16
CA HIS A 39 13.05 13.35 3.93
C HIS A 39 12.66 14.56 3.08
N ASN A 40 13.63 15.32 2.57
CA ASN A 40 13.39 16.53 1.74
C ASN A 40 12.38 17.51 2.35
N GLY A 41 12.46 17.72 3.67
CA GLY A 41 11.60 18.69 4.38
C GLY A 41 10.22 18.15 4.81
N VAL A 42 9.78 17.00 4.31
CA VAL A 42 8.48 16.39 4.66
C VAL A 42 8.64 15.09 5.43
N PHE A 43 7.63 14.71 6.21
CA PHE A 43 7.56 13.38 6.78
C PHE A 43 6.94 12.41 5.78
N VAL A 44 7.63 11.30 5.55
CA VAL A 44 7.19 10.19 4.71
C VAL A 44 6.78 9.04 5.62
N GLY A 45 5.53 8.60 5.52
CA GLY A 45 5.01 7.47 6.28
C GLY A 45 5.67 6.16 5.82
N ILE A 46 6.24 5.41 6.76
CA ILE A 46 6.92 4.15 6.43
C ILE A 46 6.33 2.93 7.14
N ASN A 47 5.36 3.13 8.02
CA ASN A 47 4.71 2.05 8.72
C ASN A 47 3.76 1.29 7.79
N THR A 48 4.19 0.12 7.31
CA THR A 48 3.44 -0.71 6.35
C THR A 48 2.17 -1.34 6.91
N SER A 49 1.91 -1.24 8.22
CA SER A 49 0.66 -1.73 8.82
C SER A 49 -0.51 -0.74 8.73
N LEU A 50 -0.26 0.51 8.34
CA LEU A 50 -1.28 1.56 8.31
C LEU A 50 -2.06 1.67 6.99
N PRO A 51 -1.45 1.52 5.80
CA PRO A 51 -2.09 1.77 4.51
C PRO A 51 -3.44 1.08 4.33
N ASN A 52 -3.51 -0.22 4.59
CA ASN A 52 -4.74 -0.99 4.44
C ASN A 52 -5.85 -0.49 5.38
N GLY A 53 -5.49 -0.08 6.60
CA GLY A 53 -6.43 0.52 7.56
C GLY A 53 -6.95 1.87 7.09
N ILE A 54 -6.08 2.73 6.56
CA ILE A 54 -6.44 4.05 6.03
C ILE A 54 -7.42 3.92 4.87
N ILE A 55 -7.14 3.06 3.91
CA ILE A 55 -8.02 2.82 2.76
C ILE A 55 -9.34 2.19 3.20
N TYR A 56 -9.30 1.21 4.10
CA TYR A 56 -10.51 0.61 4.65
C TYR A 56 -11.43 1.65 5.30
N GLU A 57 -10.91 2.53 6.16
CA GLU A 57 -11.71 3.58 6.80
C GLU A 57 -12.22 4.62 5.78
N ALA A 58 -11.43 4.92 4.74
CA ALA A 58 -11.85 5.82 3.67
C ALA A 58 -13.02 5.26 2.86
N ILE A 59 -13.01 3.95 2.54
CA ILE A 59 -14.11 3.26 1.83
C ILE A 59 -15.33 3.17 2.75
N LYS A 60 -15.16 2.72 3.99
CA LYS A 60 -16.23 2.61 4.99
C LYS A 60 -16.94 3.95 5.24
N GLY A 61 -16.14 5.03 5.30
CA GLY A 61 -16.64 6.40 5.43
C GLY A 61 -17.14 7.01 4.11
N LYS A 62 -17.20 6.23 3.01
CA LYS A 62 -17.63 6.68 1.67
C LYS A 62 -16.86 7.90 1.13
N LYS A 63 -15.61 8.07 1.55
CA LYS A 63 -14.72 9.13 1.07
C LYS A 63 -14.13 8.81 -0.29
N ILE A 64 -13.92 7.53 -0.57
CA ILE A 64 -13.48 7.00 -1.87
C ILE A 64 -14.37 5.80 -2.24
N LEU A 65 -14.48 5.48 -3.53
CA LEU A 65 -15.24 4.35 -4.06
C LEU A 65 -16.66 4.28 -3.48
N ASN A 66 -17.30 5.43 -3.32
CA ASN A 66 -18.60 5.60 -2.64
C ASN A 66 -19.79 4.92 -3.36
N HIS A 67 -19.59 4.53 -4.62
CA HIS A 67 -20.54 3.77 -5.43
C HIS A 67 -20.57 2.28 -5.07
N LEU A 68 -19.52 1.75 -4.44
CA LEU A 68 -19.46 0.35 -4.04
C LEU A 68 -20.42 0.07 -2.88
N GLN A 69 -21.12 -1.06 -2.99
CA GLN A 69 -22.09 -1.51 -1.99
C GLN A 69 -21.74 -2.93 -1.57
N GLY A 70 -21.98 -3.27 -0.30
CA GLY A 70 -21.74 -4.59 0.24
C GLY A 70 -21.07 -4.57 1.60
N GLU A 71 -20.79 -5.75 2.13
CA GLU A 71 -20.05 -5.94 3.37
C GLU A 71 -18.55 -5.82 3.12
N ILE A 72 -17.85 -4.93 3.85
CA ILE A 72 -16.43 -4.72 3.69
C ILE A 72 -15.67 -5.66 4.63
N LYS A 73 -14.81 -6.51 4.07
CA LYS A 73 -13.97 -7.49 4.78
C LYS A 73 -12.50 -7.21 4.50
N LYS A 74 -11.62 -7.53 5.47
CA LYS A 74 -10.15 -7.39 5.33
C LYS A 74 -9.50 -8.75 5.17
N GLU A 75 -8.37 -8.80 4.46
CA GLU A 75 -7.47 -9.96 4.39
C GLU A 75 -8.18 -11.26 3.96
N VAL A 76 -9.06 -11.17 2.96
CA VAL A 76 -9.82 -12.31 2.45
C VAL A 76 -8.96 -13.13 1.49
N LYS A 77 -8.93 -14.44 1.67
CA LYS A 77 -8.25 -15.36 0.75
C LYS A 77 -8.91 -15.33 -0.62
N TYR A 78 -8.09 -15.28 -1.67
CA TYR A 78 -8.53 -15.35 -3.06
C TYR A 78 -7.43 -15.95 -3.95
N GLY A 79 -7.76 -16.23 -5.22
CA GLY A 79 -6.82 -16.83 -6.13
C GLY A 79 -6.29 -18.18 -5.63
N LYS A 80 -5.04 -18.50 -5.98
CA LYS A 80 -4.43 -19.78 -5.57
C LYS A 80 -3.90 -19.76 -4.14
N ASN A 81 -3.24 -18.69 -3.71
CA ASN A 81 -2.59 -18.60 -2.39
C ASN A 81 -2.37 -17.13 -1.95
N SER A 82 -3.24 -16.22 -2.32
CA SER A 82 -3.13 -14.80 -1.92
C SER A 82 -4.25 -14.38 -0.98
N ARG A 83 -4.09 -13.21 -0.40
CA ARG A 83 -5.13 -12.50 0.33
C ARG A 83 -5.21 -11.11 -0.24
N VAL A 84 -6.42 -10.72 -0.60
CA VAL A 84 -6.71 -9.33 -0.97
C VAL A 84 -6.80 -8.47 0.28
N ASP A 85 -6.26 -7.28 0.23
CA ASP A 85 -6.25 -6.37 1.39
C ASP A 85 -7.66 -5.98 1.85
N ILE A 86 -8.55 -5.69 0.89
CA ILE A 86 -9.96 -5.36 1.16
C ILE A 86 -10.84 -6.08 0.14
N PHE A 87 -11.89 -6.70 0.62
CA PHE A 87 -12.92 -7.36 -0.18
C PHE A 87 -14.28 -6.75 0.16
N ILE A 88 -15.08 -6.47 -0.86
CA ILE A 88 -16.47 -6.04 -0.68
C ILE A 88 -17.38 -7.13 -1.23
N ASP A 89 -18.11 -7.76 -0.32
CA ASP A 89 -19.06 -8.82 -0.60
C ASP A 89 -20.41 -8.19 -0.98
N ASN A 90 -20.79 -8.30 -2.24
CA ASN A 90 -22.02 -7.71 -2.75
C ASN A 90 -22.94 -8.79 -3.32
N PRO A 91 -23.83 -9.40 -2.51
CA PRO A 91 -24.72 -10.47 -2.95
C PRO A 91 -25.76 -10.05 -3.99
N LYS A 92 -25.93 -8.74 -4.21
CA LYS A 92 -26.85 -8.18 -5.21
C LYS A 92 -26.17 -7.66 -6.47
N GLY A 93 -24.86 -7.80 -6.56
CA GLY A 93 -24.09 -7.26 -7.66
C GLY A 93 -22.73 -7.94 -7.78
N LYS A 94 -21.75 -7.19 -8.29
CA LYS A 94 -20.38 -7.69 -8.40
C LYS A 94 -19.66 -7.57 -7.07
N ASN A 95 -18.91 -8.60 -6.71
CA ASN A 95 -17.92 -8.51 -5.64
C ASN A 95 -16.77 -7.59 -6.06
N CYS A 96 -16.10 -7.00 -5.08
CA CYS A 96 -15.00 -6.11 -5.36
C CYS A 96 -13.74 -6.52 -4.59
N PHE A 97 -12.62 -6.60 -5.30
CA PHE A 97 -11.29 -6.94 -4.79
C PHE A 97 -10.41 -5.70 -4.85
N ILE A 98 -9.81 -5.32 -3.73
CA ILE A 98 -9.00 -4.08 -3.63
C ILE A 98 -7.65 -4.42 -3.01
N GLU A 99 -6.59 -4.20 -3.79
CA GLU A 99 -5.20 -4.32 -3.37
C GLU A 99 -4.63 -2.92 -3.10
N VAL A 100 -3.90 -2.74 -2.01
CA VAL A 100 -3.32 -1.46 -1.59
C VAL A 100 -1.80 -1.54 -1.65
N LYS A 101 -1.18 -0.57 -2.31
CA LYS A 101 0.27 -0.41 -2.38
C LYS A 101 0.69 0.86 -1.67
N SER A 102 1.61 0.73 -0.72
CA SER A 102 2.21 1.88 -0.01
C SER A 102 3.35 2.47 -0.83
N VAL A 103 3.27 3.76 -1.15
CA VAL A 103 4.23 4.43 -2.03
C VAL A 103 5.03 5.46 -1.27
N THR A 104 6.35 5.25 -1.20
CA THR A 104 7.29 6.11 -0.46
C THR A 104 8.38 6.70 -1.34
N LEU A 105 8.74 6.01 -2.46
CA LEU A 105 9.84 6.38 -3.33
C LEU A 105 9.55 7.69 -4.08
N SER A 106 10.57 8.55 -4.12
CA SER A 106 10.61 9.73 -4.98
C SER A 106 12.07 10.02 -5.30
N ARG A 107 12.46 9.74 -6.52
CA ARG A 107 13.84 9.95 -7.04
C ARG A 107 14.00 11.32 -7.68
N LEU A 108 12.90 11.88 -8.18
CA LEU A 108 12.84 13.19 -8.77
C LEU A 108 11.85 14.07 -8.00
N LYS A 109 12.14 15.37 -7.92
CA LYS A 109 11.26 16.34 -7.25
C LYS A 109 9.86 16.32 -7.87
N GLY A 110 8.83 16.21 -7.05
CA GLY A 110 7.43 16.21 -7.48
C GLY A 110 6.93 14.87 -8.01
N LEU A 111 7.79 13.86 -8.20
CA LEU A 111 7.43 12.54 -8.71
C LEU A 111 7.46 11.49 -7.61
N SER A 112 6.37 10.77 -7.46
CA SER A 112 6.29 9.55 -6.64
C SER A 112 6.33 8.31 -7.52
N GLU A 113 6.98 7.25 -7.06
CA GLU A 113 7.21 6.06 -7.88
C GLU A 113 6.96 4.78 -7.08
N PHE A 114 6.54 3.73 -7.78
CA PHE A 114 6.40 2.38 -7.24
C PHE A 114 6.81 1.35 -8.31
N PRO A 115 7.46 0.25 -7.93
CA PRO A 115 7.94 -0.12 -6.60
C PRO A 115 9.29 0.55 -6.23
N ASP A 116 9.69 0.46 -4.97
CA ASP A 116 11.01 0.92 -4.50
C ASP A 116 12.11 -0.16 -4.63
N SER A 117 11.71 -1.39 -4.93
CA SER A 117 12.55 -2.57 -5.19
C SER A 117 11.77 -3.61 -5.97
N LYS A 118 12.45 -4.60 -6.54
CA LYS A 118 11.80 -5.73 -7.22
C LYS A 118 10.78 -6.41 -6.31
N THR A 119 9.55 -6.65 -6.81
CA THR A 119 8.42 -7.15 -6.03
C THR A 119 7.68 -8.29 -6.73
N THR A 120 8.27 -9.48 -6.73
CA THR A 120 7.63 -10.70 -7.27
C THR A 120 6.24 -10.96 -6.67
N ARG A 121 6.08 -10.66 -5.37
CA ARG A 121 4.78 -10.74 -4.72
C ARG A 121 3.79 -9.71 -5.30
N GLY A 122 4.27 -8.50 -5.63
CA GLY A 122 3.46 -7.46 -6.25
C GLY A 122 2.94 -7.89 -7.61
N SER A 123 3.81 -8.40 -8.49
CA SER A 123 3.45 -8.92 -9.82
C SER A 123 2.43 -10.06 -9.72
N LYS A 124 2.65 -10.99 -8.78
CA LYS A 124 1.68 -12.07 -8.52
C LYS A 124 0.30 -11.53 -8.13
N HIS A 125 0.21 -10.54 -7.24
CA HIS A 125 -1.06 -9.94 -6.83
C HIS A 125 -1.78 -9.26 -8.01
N LEU A 126 -1.03 -8.60 -8.92
CA LEU A 126 -1.61 -8.02 -10.14
C LEU A 126 -2.23 -9.07 -11.04
N ILE A 127 -1.52 -10.17 -11.28
CA ILE A 127 -2.02 -11.28 -12.10
C ILE A 127 -3.29 -11.87 -11.48
N GLU A 128 -3.28 -12.18 -10.19
CA GLU A 128 -4.45 -12.75 -9.50
C GLU A 128 -5.64 -11.78 -9.46
N LEU A 129 -5.39 -10.48 -9.30
CA LEU A 129 -6.42 -9.45 -9.38
C LEU A 129 -7.02 -9.38 -10.80
N GLY A 130 -6.18 -9.46 -11.83
CA GLY A 130 -6.61 -9.57 -13.22
C GLY A 130 -7.49 -10.80 -13.50
N GLU A 131 -7.18 -11.95 -12.88
CA GLU A 131 -8.02 -13.15 -13.00
C GLU A 131 -9.40 -12.95 -12.33
N MET A 132 -9.48 -12.25 -11.20
CA MET A 132 -10.77 -11.90 -10.59
C MET A 132 -11.58 -10.96 -11.47
N SER A 133 -10.94 -10.01 -12.13
CA SER A 133 -11.58 -9.12 -13.09
C SER A 133 -12.16 -9.89 -14.29
N LYS A 134 -11.41 -10.85 -14.85
CA LYS A 134 -11.89 -11.72 -15.95
C LYS A 134 -13.10 -12.58 -15.54
N GLN A 135 -13.24 -12.86 -14.25
CA GLN A 135 -14.41 -13.58 -13.70
C GLN A 135 -15.62 -12.65 -13.47
N GLY A 136 -15.53 -11.37 -13.87
CA GLY A 136 -16.62 -10.40 -13.81
C GLY A 136 -16.71 -9.61 -12.50
N ASN A 137 -15.73 -9.72 -11.62
CA ASN A 137 -15.66 -8.93 -10.39
C ASN A 137 -15.10 -7.53 -10.67
N ASP A 138 -15.41 -6.57 -9.80
CA ASP A 138 -14.75 -5.28 -9.79
C ASP A 138 -13.39 -5.40 -9.07
N CYS A 139 -12.33 -4.83 -9.66
CA CYS A 139 -10.99 -4.93 -9.11
C CYS A 139 -10.30 -3.57 -9.10
N TYR A 140 -9.69 -3.23 -7.98
CA TYR A 140 -8.97 -1.96 -7.82
C TYR A 140 -7.57 -2.20 -7.27
N LEU A 141 -6.61 -1.50 -7.87
CA LEU A 141 -5.27 -1.35 -7.34
C LEU A 141 -5.10 0.10 -6.86
N ILE A 142 -4.93 0.29 -5.57
CA ILE A 142 -4.83 1.62 -4.96
C ILE A 142 -3.40 1.88 -4.51
N TYR A 143 -2.78 2.91 -5.08
CA TYR A 143 -1.48 3.41 -4.65
C TYR A 143 -1.68 4.52 -3.61
N LEU A 144 -1.39 4.22 -2.34
CA LEU A 144 -1.43 5.19 -1.25
C LEU A 144 -0.08 5.89 -1.13
N ILE A 145 -0.02 7.12 -1.60
CA ILE A 145 1.19 7.94 -1.57
C ILE A 145 1.41 8.46 -0.14
N GLN A 146 2.55 8.12 0.47
CA GLN A 146 2.88 8.37 1.87
C GLN A 146 3.62 9.71 2.10
N ARG A 147 3.63 10.60 1.11
CA ARG A 147 4.37 11.87 1.15
C ARG A 147 3.57 12.97 0.45
N LYS A 148 3.78 14.21 0.85
CA LYS A 148 3.01 15.38 0.36
C LYS A 148 3.77 16.31 -0.60
N ASP A 149 5.01 15.99 -0.92
CA ASP A 149 5.92 16.80 -1.77
C ASP A 149 5.97 16.29 -3.21
N VAL A 150 4.93 15.55 -3.63
CA VAL A 150 4.79 14.97 -4.96
C VAL A 150 3.41 15.28 -5.53
N GLU A 151 3.33 15.42 -6.84
CA GLU A 151 2.12 15.73 -7.60
C GLU A 151 1.85 14.73 -8.70
N ILE A 152 2.88 13.95 -9.09
CA ILE A 152 2.82 12.96 -10.16
C ILE A 152 3.17 11.60 -9.60
N PHE A 153 2.52 10.56 -10.11
CA PHE A 153 2.83 9.16 -9.82
C PHE A 153 3.22 8.42 -11.10
N SER A 154 4.20 7.53 -11.00
CA SER A 154 4.62 6.65 -12.09
C SER A 154 5.02 5.27 -11.58
N ILE A 155 4.87 4.25 -12.43
CA ILE A 155 5.47 2.93 -12.19
C ILE A 155 6.96 3.00 -12.55
N ALA A 156 7.81 2.53 -11.65
CA ALA A 156 9.26 2.50 -11.82
C ALA A 156 9.69 1.28 -12.66
N LYS A 157 9.48 1.34 -13.96
CA LYS A 157 9.81 0.25 -14.90
C LYS A 157 11.26 -0.19 -14.80
N ASP A 158 12.17 0.75 -14.60
CA ASP A 158 13.61 0.49 -14.47
C ASP A 158 13.99 -0.28 -13.19
N ILE A 159 13.11 -0.29 -12.18
CA ILE A 159 13.28 -1.06 -10.94
C ILE A 159 12.65 -2.44 -11.08
N ASP A 160 11.46 -2.52 -11.68
CA ASP A 160 10.72 -3.78 -11.84
C ASP A 160 9.91 -3.76 -13.14
N GLU A 161 10.51 -4.28 -14.21
CA GLU A 161 9.87 -4.37 -15.52
C GLU A 161 8.69 -5.33 -15.52
N GLU A 162 8.79 -6.47 -14.80
CA GLU A 162 7.71 -7.45 -14.69
C GLU A 162 6.48 -6.84 -14.01
N TYR A 163 6.68 -6.04 -12.95
CA TYR A 163 5.58 -5.33 -12.31
C TYR A 163 4.95 -4.30 -13.26
N TYR A 164 5.78 -3.57 -14.00
CA TYR A 164 5.30 -2.57 -14.99
C TYR A 164 4.43 -3.22 -16.06
N GLU A 165 4.86 -4.35 -16.63
CA GLU A 165 4.11 -5.03 -17.70
C GLU A 165 2.78 -5.63 -17.21
N ASN A 166 2.66 -5.92 -15.92
CA ASN A 166 1.44 -6.48 -15.32
C ASN A 166 0.50 -5.39 -14.73
N SER A 167 0.91 -4.12 -14.71
CA SER A 167 0.17 -3.02 -14.05
C SER A 167 -0.80 -2.19 -14.96
#